data_bc4d16fb54f6570f9b9603f607928567
#
_entry.id   bc4d16fb54f6570f9b9603f607928567
#
_cell.length_a   1.000
_cell.length_b   1.000
_cell.length_c   1.000
_cell.angle_alpha   90.00
_cell.angle_beta   90.00
_cell.angle_gamma   90.00
#
_symmetry.space_group_name_H-M   'P 1'
#
loop_
_entity.id
_entity.type
_entity.pdbx_description
1 polymer ?
#
loop_
_entity_poly.entity_id
_entity_poly.type
_entity_poly.pdbx_seq_one_letter_code
_entity_poly.pdbx_strand_id
1 'polypeptide(L)'
;MSEENIYTFENEQYRKTYWHTCSHILAQAVKRLWPEVKLAIGPSIDNGFYYDLDAPFAFTPDNLAEIEAEMRKICKEKLKLERFELPRAEAIKFMEEKEEPYKVELINDLPADAHISFYKQGEFVDLCAGPHVDSTGRIKGNGIKLTACNAAYWRGDSSRQQLQRIYGVAFPNKDELEAYLKEREDALKRDHNKLGRELEYFTTVDCIGQGLPILLPKGARVIQLLQRWVEDTEQERGYLLTKTPLMAKRELYKISGHWDHYLDGMFIMGDPMDETKECFALRPMTCPFQYQVFLNRGRSYRDLPMRLGETSTLFRNEDSGEMHGLIRVRQFTISEGHLVLRPDQLEEEFKQCLDLAKYCLGTVGLLDKCTFRFSQWDPANPNNKYEGTAEQWDHAQSVMERILKDLDVDYTVGIDEAAFYGPKLDIQYKNVYGKEDTLVTIQIDMLLAERFGMYYIDENGNKALPYIIHRTSLGCYERTLAYLIEEYAGALPTWMMPEQVRFLPITDRAADYCAQQAAELRKQGFRVEVDSRNEKVGKKIREATLEKIPYMLVVGDRDMEAGTVSVRTRTGEDLGAMSLTDFSALLRDVVDSKARK
;
A
#
# COMPACT_ATOMS: atom_id res chain seq x y z
N MET A 1 -23.87 19.29 19.43
CA MET A 1 -24.14 18.88 18.04
C MET A 1 -25.63 18.67 17.92
N SER A 2 -26.30 19.28 16.95
CA SER A 2 -27.74 19.10 16.75
C SER A 2 -28.03 17.65 16.31
N GLU A 3 -29.18 17.10 16.71
CA GLU A 3 -29.62 15.74 16.37
C GLU A 3 -29.56 15.44 14.85
N GLU A 4 -29.67 16.46 14.00
CA GLU A 4 -29.56 16.33 12.53
C GLU A 4 -28.18 15.87 12.05
N ASN A 5 -27.09 16.16 12.74
CA ASN A 5 -25.73 15.76 12.36
C ASN A 5 -25.37 14.30 12.72
N ILE A 6 -26.20 13.59 13.47
CA ILE A 6 -25.93 12.20 13.89
C ILE A 6 -26.31 11.21 12.77
N TYR A 7 -27.26 11.55 11.93
CA TYR A 7 -27.82 10.69 10.88
C TYR A 7 -27.29 11.00 9.46
N THR A 8 -26.09 11.55 9.37
CA THR A 8 -25.45 11.84 8.09
C THR A 8 -24.40 10.76 7.77
N PHE A 9 -24.20 10.49 6.48
CA PHE A 9 -23.22 9.50 6.00
C PHE A 9 -21.77 9.95 6.22
N GLU A 10 -21.54 11.21 6.55
CA GLU A 10 -20.26 11.77 6.99
C GLU A 10 -19.89 11.27 8.41
N ASN A 11 -20.90 10.98 9.23
CA ASN A 11 -20.68 10.38 10.55
C ASN A 11 -20.31 8.89 10.39
N GLU A 12 -19.07 8.54 10.71
CA GLU A 12 -18.54 7.18 10.57
C GLU A 12 -19.34 6.13 11.35
N GLN A 13 -19.76 6.45 12.59
CA GLN A 13 -20.54 5.53 13.41
C GLN A 13 -21.92 5.26 12.81
N TYR A 14 -22.57 6.29 12.28
CA TYR A 14 -23.86 6.12 11.58
C TYR A 14 -23.68 5.34 10.29
N ARG A 15 -22.63 5.62 9.52
CA ARG A 15 -22.31 4.89 8.28
C ARG A 15 -22.07 3.39 8.54
N LYS A 16 -21.30 3.05 9.58
CA LYS A 16 -21.09 1.65 10.00
C LYS A 16 -22.40 1.00 10.44
N THR A 17 -23.23 1.69 11.19
CA THR A 17 -24.56 1.21 11.61
C THR A 17 -25.49 0.99 10.41
N TYR A 18 -25.46 1.89 9.44
CA TYR A 18 -26.22 1.78 8.19
C TYR A 18 -25.81 0.52 7.40
N TRP A 19 -24.51 0.31 7.20
CA TRP A 19 -23.98 -0.86 6.49
C TRP A 19 -24.23 -2.17 7.26
N HIS A 20 -24.10 -2.16 8.58
CA HIS A 20 -24.45 -3.31 9.41
C HIS A 20 -25.94 -3.69 9.28
N THR A 21 -26.81 -2.71 9.19
CA THR A 21 -28.22 -2.99 8.91
C THR A 21 -28.42 -3.54 7.49
N CYS A 22 -27.64 -3.09 6.51
CA CYS A 22 -27.68 -3.65 5.15
C CYS A 22 -27.25 -5.12 5.11
N SER A 23 -26.31 -5.55 5.97
CA SER A 23 -25.93 -6.98 6.06
C SER A 23 -27.09 -7.84 6.59
N HIS A 24 -27.87 -7.35 7.56
CA HIS A 24 -29.09 -8.03 8.02
C HIS A 24 -30.19 -8.08 6.94
N ILE A 25 -30.36 -7.01 6.18
CA ILE A 25 -31.29 -6.99 5.03
C ILE A 25 -30.85 -7.99 3.96
N LEU A 26 -29.55 -8.14 3.71
CA LEU A 26 -28.98 -9.17 2.84
C LEU A 26 -29.31 -10.58 3.35
N ALA A 27 -29.05 -10.85 4.63
CA ALA A 27 -29.34 -12.15 5.23
C ALA A 27 -30.83 -12.49 5.17
N GLN A 28 -31.71 -11.54 5.47
CA GLN A 28 -33.16 -11.72 5.35
C GLN A 28 -33.58 -11.99 3.90
N ALA A 29 -33.02 -11.28 2.94
CA ALA A 29 -33.32 -11.49 1.51
C ALA A 29 -32.90 -12.89 1.07
N VAL A 30 -31.72 -13.37 1.48
CA VAL A 30 -31.25 -14.73 1.19
C VAL A 30 -32.18 -15.79 1.82
N LYS A 31 -32.55 -15.62 3.08
CA LYS A 31 -33.46 -16.56 3.78
C LYS A 31 -34.86 -16.57 3.18
N ARG A 32 -35.36 -15.47 2.62
CA ARG A 32 -36.64 -15.44 1.89
C ARG A 32 -36.58 -16.21 0.58
N LEU A 33 -35.45 -16.09 -0.15
CA LEU A 33 -35.27 -16.76 -1.44
C LEU A 33 -34.87 -18.24 -1.30
N TRP A 34 -33.99 -18.55 -0.32
CA TRP A 34 -33.46 -19.88 -0.06
C TRP A 34 -33.43 -20.16 1.44
N PRO A 35 -34.54 -20.66 2.03
CA PRO A 35 -34.64 -20.91 3.48
C PRO A 35 -33.61 -21.89 4.03
N GLU A 36 -33.08 -22.80 3.18
CA GLU A 36 -32.09 -23.81 3.54
C GLU A 36 -30.67 -23.25 3.77
N VAL A 37 -30.34 -22.07 3.24
CA VAL A 37 -29.04 -21.44 3.41
C VAL A 37 -28.80 -21.09 4.87
N LYS A 38 -27.66 -21.49 5.43
CA LYS A 38 -27.28 -21.19 6.83
C LYS A 38 -26.51 -19.88 6.93
N LEU A 39 -26.77 -19.16 8.01
CA LEU A 39 -26.20 -17.85 8.26
C LEU A 39 -24.98 -17.95 9.18
N ALA A 40 -23.85 -17.36 8.78
CA ALA A 40 -22.67 -17.29 9.62
C ALA A 40 -22.52 -15.89 10.26
N ILE A 41 -21.78 -14.97 9.66
CA ILE A 41 -21.56 -13.62 10.18
C ILE A 41 -21.70 -12.55 9.08
N GLY A 42 -22.13 -11.34 9.50
CA GLY A 42 -22.36 -10.23 8.57
C GLY A 42 -22.05 -8.86 9.18
N PRO A 43 -20.77 -8.48 9.33
CA PRO A 43 -20.41 -7.16 9.85
C PRO A 43 -20.45 -6.07 8.77
N SER A 44 -20.43 -4.82 9.21
CA SER A 44 -19.94 -3.72 8.38
C SER A 44 -18.42 -3.77 8.26
N ILE A 45 -17.89 -3.27 7.15
CA ILE A 45 -16.47 -3.11 6.88
C ILE A 45 -16.21 -1.65 6.48
N ASP A 46 -14.94 -1.27 6.27
CA ASP A 46 -14.55 0.13 6.01
C ASP A 46 -15.28 0.77 4.81
N ASN A 47 -15.61 -0.03 3.79
CA ASN A 47 -16.27 0.47 2.58
C ASN A 47 -17.50 -0.39 2.19
N GLY A 48 -18.36 -0.69 3.17
CA GLY A 48 -19.59 -1.46 2.89
C GLY A 48 -19.89 -2.52 3.94
N PHE A 49 -20.37 -3.65 3.48
CA PHE A 49 -20.77 -4.78 4.33
C PHE A 49 -20.57 -6.10 3.60
N TYR A 50 -20.57 -7.20 4.34
CA TYR A 50 -20.69 -8.53 3.77
C TYR A 50 -21.58 -9.42 4.64
N TYR A 51 -21.91 -10.61 4.11
CA TYR A 51 -22.47 -11.70 4.88
C TYR A 51 -21.89 -13.05 4.41
N ASP A 52 -21.48 -13.88 5.37
CA ASP A 52 -20.98 -15.23 5.13
C ASP A 52 -22.15 -16.23 5.21
N LEU A 53 -22.29 -17.02 4.18
CA LEU A 53 -23.42 -17.90 3.92
C LEU A 53 -22.94 -19.32 3.60
N ASP A 54 -23.56 -20.32 4.21
CA ASP A 54 -23.38 -21.72 3.82
C ASP A 54 -24.57 -22.14 2.97
N ALA A 55 -24.34 -22.22 1.66
CA ALA A 55 -25.35 -22.58 0.68
C ALA A 55 -24.98 -23.89 -0.03
N PRO A 56 -25.95 -24.77 -0.34
CA PRO A 56 -25.72 -26.01 -1.05
C PRO A 56 -25.42 -25.85 -2.54
N PHE A 57 -25.35 -24.59 -3.03
CA PHE A 57 -25.06 -24.20 -4.40
C PHE A 57 -24.14 -22.99 -4.43
N ALA A 58 -23.54 -22.70 -5.59
CA ALA A 58 -22.74 -21.48 -5.77
C ALA A 58 -23.63 -20.30 -6.21
N PHE A 59 -23.51 -19.14 -5.55
CA PHE A 59 -24.19 -17.92 -5.96
C PHE A 59 -23.64 -17.41 -7.28
N THR A 60 -24.54 -17.17 -8.23
CA THR A 60 -24.24 -16.59 -9.55
C THR A 60 -24.52 -15.09 -9.58
N PRO A 61 -24.05 -14.34 -10.59
CA PRO A 61 -24.43 -12.94 -10.78
C PRO A 61 -25.96 -12.73 -10.87
N ASP A 62 -26.70 -13.68 -11.43
CA ASP A 62 -28.17 -13.60 -11.51
C ASP A 62 -28.78 -13.74 -10.10
N ASN A 63 -28.26 -14.62 -9.26
CA ASN A 63 -28.70 -14.74 -7.87
C ASN A 63 -28.41 -13.44 -7.08
N LEU A 64 -27.26 -12.77 -7.31
CA LEU A 64 -26.99 -11.48 -6.68
C LEU A 64 -28.03 -10.42 -7.09
N ALA A 65 -28.47 -10.42 -8.36
CA ALA A 65 -29.51 -9.51 -8.83
C ALA A 65 -30.88 -9.81 -8.19
N GLU A 66 -31.23 -11.09 -8.00
CA GLU A 66 -32.43 -11.53 -7.28
C GLU A 66 -32.41 -11.10 -5.81
N ILE A 67 -31.28 -11.27 -5.14
CA ILE A 67 -31.06 -10.81 -3.76
C ILE A 67 -31.22 -9.30 -3.65
N GLU A 68 -30.59 -8.53 -4.55
CA GLU A 68 -30.74 -7.06 -4.57
C GLU A 68 -32.22 -6.65 -4.74
N ALA A 69 -32.96 -7.34 -5.59
CA ALA A 69 -34.39 -7.03 -5.80
C ALA A 69 -35.20 -7.30 -4.52
N GLU A 70 -34.90 -8.40 -3.79
CA GLU A 70 -35.55 -8.72 -2.53
C GLU A 70 -35.14 -7.73 -1.42
N MET A 71 -33.85 -7.38 -1.31
CA MET A 71 -33.39 -6.34 -0.39
C MET A 71 -34.15 -5.02 -0.58
N ARG A 72 -34.39 -4.62 -1.84
CA ARG A 72 -35.18 -3.41 -2.16
C ARG A 72 -36.62 -3.50 -1.68
N LYS A 73 -37.24 -4.70 -1.70
CA LYS A 73 -38.60 -4.93 -1.16
C LYS A 73 -38.60 -4.77 0.37
N ILE A 74 -37.63 -5.41 1.05
CA ILE A 74 -37.49 -5.33 2.51
C ILE A 74 -37.32 -3.87 2.97
N CYS A 75 -36.52 -3.06 2.26
CA CYS A 75 -36.39 -1.63 2.56
C CYS A 75 -37.72 -0.88 2.43
N LYS A 76 -38.57 -1.22 1.46
CA LYS A 76 -39.89 -0.61 1.25
C LYS A 76 -40.91 -1.00 2.32
N GLU A 77 -40.76 -2.19 2.93
CA GLU A 77 -41.62 -2.69 4.00
C GLU A 77 -41.48 -1.88 5.29
N LYS A 78 -40.36 -1.16 5.48
CA LYS A 78 -40.08 -0.29 6.64
C LYS A 78 -40.19 -1.06 7.96
N LEU A 79 -39.66 -2.26 8.01
CA LEU A 79 -39.67 -3.12 9.18
C LEU A 79 -38.88 -2.46 10.31
N LYS A 80 -39.40 -2.52 11.54
CA LYS A 80 -38.66 -2.09 12.74
C LYS A 80 -37.56 -3.09 13.05
N LEU A 81 -36.44 -2.57 13.56
CA LEU A 81 -35.38 -3.39 14.15
C LEU A 81 -35.49 -3.33 15.68
N GLU A 82 -35.83 -4.46 16.28
CA GLU A 82 -36.09 -4.57 17.73
C GLU A 82 -35.01 -5.46 18.36
N ARG A 83 -34.26 -4.88 19.32
CA ARG A 83 -33.27 -5.63 20.10
C ARG A 83 -33.95 -6.33 21.26
N PHE A 84 -33.59 -7.59 21.47
CA PHE A 84 -33.99 -8.36 22.66
C PHE A 84 -32.85 -9.26 23.12
N GLU A 85 -32.92 -9.76 24.34
CA GLU A 85 -31.91 -10.63 24.93
C GLU A 85 -32.54 -11.92 25.40
N LEU A 86 -31.79 -13.02 25.34
CA LEU A 86 -32.16 -14.33 25.87
C LEU A 86 -31.06 -14.87 26.77
N PRO A 87 -31.41 -15.60 27.84
CA PRO A 87 -30.45 -16.41 28.56
C PRO A 87 -29.75 -17.42 27.61
N ARG A 88 -28.49 -17.73 27.86
CA ARG A 88 -27.67 -18.58 26.97
C ARG A 88 -28.37 -19.87 26.55
N ALA A 89 -28.96 -20.63 27.50
CA ALA A 89 -29.63 -21.88 27.21
C ALA A 89 -30.84 -21.72 26.26
N GLU A 90 -31.61 -20.62 26.45
CA GLU A 90 -32.73 -20.28 25.58
C GLU A 90 -32.25 -19.77 24.21
N ALA A 91 -31.16 -19.00 24.18
CA ALA A 91 -30.55 -18.51 22.95
C ALA A 91 -30.02 -19.65 22.06
N ILE A 92 -29.36 -20.64 22.66
CA ILE A 92 -28.91 -21.86 21.96
C ILE A 92 -30.10 -22.60 21.37
N LYS A 93 -31.10 -22.94 22.20
CA LYS A 93 -32.30 -23.63 21.76
C LYS A 93 -33.04 -22.88 20.64
N PHE A 94 -33.12 -21.55 20.76
CA PHE A 94 -33.75 -20.70 19.75
C PHE A 94 -33.03 -20.76 18.39
N MET A 95 -31.69 -20.80 18.38
CA MET A 95 -30.92 -20.93 17.15
C MET A 95 -30.91 -22.37 16.59
N GLU A 96 -30.98 -23.41 17.45
CA GLU A 96 -31.17 -24.79 17.06
C GLU A 96 -32.52 -24.99 16.35
N GLU A 97 -33.62 -24.45 16.92
CA GLU A 97 -34.96 -24.47 16.31
C GLU A 97 -35.01 -23.74 14.94
N LYS A 98 -34.13 -22.77 14.73
CA LYS A 98 -33.95 -22.06 13.45
C LYS A 98 -32.96 -22.76 12.50
N GLU A 99 -32.37 -23.87 12.95
CA GLU A 99 -31.35 -24.62 12.21
C GLU A 99 -30.12 -23.74 11.78
N GLU A 100 -29.65 -22.83 12.66
CA GLU A 100 -28.52 -21.97 12.41
C GLU A 100 -27.27 -22.42 13.22
N PRO A 101 -26.53 -23.45 12.76
CA PRO A 101 -25.45 -24.05 13.53
C PRO A 101 -24.30 -23.13 13.83
N TYR A 102 -23.95 -22.21 12.90
CA TYR A 102 -22.89 -21.23 13.11
C TYR A 102 -23.23 -20.24 14.23
N LYS A 103 -24.51 -19.88 14.39
CA LYS A 103 -24.97 -19.01 15.49
C LYS A 103 -24.90 -19.74 16.83
N VAL A 104 -25.21 -21.03 16.87
CA VAL A 104 -25.05 -21.86 18.08
C VAL A 104 -23.58 -21.93 18.50
N GLU A 105 -22.66 -22.15 17.54
CA GLU A 105 -21.22 -22.14 17.80
C GLU A 105 -20.76 -20.78 18.35
N LEU A 106 -21.17 -19.67 17.74
CA LEU A 106 -20.83 -18.33 18.21
C LEU A 106 -21.30 -18.06 19.64
N ILE A 107 -22.54 -18.49 20.00
CA ILE A 107 -23.06 -18.33 21.35
C ILE A 107 -22.22 -19.13 22.35
N ASN A 108 -21.80 -20.36 22.01
CA ASN A 108 -21.00 -21.20 22.88
C ASN A 108 -19.62 -20.61 23.19
N ASP A 109 -19.04 -19.86 22.26
CA ASP A 109 -17.71 -19.25 22.39
C ASP A 109 -17.72 -17.91 23.17
N LEU A 110 -18.89 -17.31 23.38
CA LEU A 110 -18.97 -16.08 24.16
C LEU A 110 -18.59 -16.35 25.64
N PRO A 111 -18.00 -15.37 26.36
CA PRO A 111 -17.74 -15.50 27.79
C PRO A 111 -18.98 -15.87 28.58
N ALA A 112 -18.82 -16.58 29.71
CA ALA A 112 -19.96 -17.14 30.48
C ALA A 112 -20.93 -16.05 30.97
N ASP A 113 -20.44 -14.85 31.21
CA ASP A 113 -21.17 -13.66 31.66
C ASP A 113 -21.70 -12.78 30.51
N ALA A 114 -21.47 -13.15 29.26
CA ALA A 114 -21.90 -12.36 28.11
C ALA A 114 -23.42 -12.31 27.97
N HIS A 115 -23.93 -11.11 27.70
CA HIS A 115 -25.33 -10.90 27.31
C HIS A 115 -25.55 -11.35 25.87
N ILE A 116 -26.46 -12.30 25.66
CA ILE A 116 -26.78 -12.82 24.32
C ILE A 116 -27.94 -12.01 23.74
N SER A 117 -27.61 -11.14 22.79
CA SER A 117 -28.58 -10.25 22.16
C SER A 117 -28.90 -10.66 20.73
N PHE A 118 -30.11 -10.35 20.32
CA PHE A 118 -30.66 -10.58 19.01
C PHE A 118 -31.31 -9.32 18.46
N TYR A 119 -31.40 -9.23 17.16
CA TYR A 119 -32.22 -8.23 16.48
C TYR A 119 -33.29 -8.90 15.64
N LYS A 120 -34.53 -8.48 15.86
CA LYS A 120 -35.71 -8.89 15.10
C LYS A 120 -36.05 -7.83 14.05
N GLN A 121 -36.29 -8.27 12.82
CA GLN A 121 -36.61 -7.47 11.66
C GLN A 121 -37.77 -8.12 10.89
N GLY A 122 -39.02 -7.82 11.30
CA GLY A 122 -40.19 -8.55 10.83
C GLY A 122 -40.16 -10.03 11.23
N GLU A 123 -40.18 -10.93 10.24
CA GLU A 123 -40.05 -12.39 10.43
C GLU A 123 -38.60 -12.85 10.67
N PHE A 124 -37.64 -12.03 10.28
CA PHE A 124 -36.20 -12.35 10.40
C PHE A 124 -35.66 -12.02 11.79
N VAL A 125 -34.80 -12.89 12.30
CA VAL A 125 -34.08 -12.69 13.56
C VAL A 125 -32.66 -13.18 13.40
N ASP A 126 -31.70 -12.37 13.85
CA ASP A 126 -30.29 -12.74 13.86
C ASP A 126 -29.63 -12.48 15.21
N LEU A 127 -28.61 -13.31 15.54
CA LEU A 127 -27.70 -13.11 16.67
C LEU A 127 -26.81 -11.90 16.39
N CYS A 128 -26.93 -10.84 17.19
CA CYS A 128 -26.21 -9.61 16.93
C CYS A 128 -26.11 -8.71 18.15
N ALA A 129 -24.95 -8.08 18.35
CA ALA A 129 -24.72 -7.07 19.38
C ALA A 129 -25.23 -5.67 18.99
N GLY A 130 -25.38 -5.42 17.69
CA GLY A 130 -25.73 -4.10 17.15
C GLY A 130 -24.50 -3.15 17.05
N PRO A 131 -24.71 -1.84 16.88
CA PRO A 131 -26.02 -1.17 16.70
C PRO A 131 -26.62 -1.34 15.29
N HIS A 132 -27.91 -1.06 15.17
CA HIS A 132 -28.65 -0.98 13.90
C HIS A 132 -29.46 0.31 13.84
N VAL A 133 -29.88 0.70 12.64
CA VAL A 133 -30.89 1.75 12.47
C VAL A 133 -32.26 1.27 12.97
N ASP A 134 -33.16 2.18 13.27
CA ASP A 134 -34.49 1.90 13.85
C ASP A 134 -35.45 1.16 12.91
N SER A 135 -35.24 1.29 11.59
CA SER A 135 -36.12 0.68 10.59
C SER A 135 -35.39 0.44 9.26
N THR A 136 -35.74 -0.66 8.57
CA THR A 136 -35.27 -0.92 7.18
C THR A 136 -35.64 0.20 6.20
N GLY A 137 -36.67 1.00 6.54
CA GLY A 137 -37.05 2.17 5.76
C GLY A 137 -36.03 3.33 5.75
N ARG A 138 -35.07 3.33 6.70
CA ARG A 138 -33.93 4.27 6.67
C ARG A 138 -32.98 3.95 5.53
N ILE A 139 -32.91 2.69 5.14
CA ILE A 139 -32.04 2.22 4.05
C ILE A 139 -32.70 2.50 2.69
N LYS A 140 -31.99 3.19 1.83
CA LYS A 140 -32.46 3.49 0.47
C LYS A 140 -32.14 2.33 -0.47
N GLY A 141 -33.13 1.51 -0.79
CA GLY A 141 -32.94 0.31 -1.61
C GLY A 141 -32.35 0.56 -3.01
N ASN A 142 -32.52 1.76 -3.58
CA ASN A 142 -31.87 2.16 -4.82
C ASN A 142 -30.39 2.58 -4.66
N GLY A 143 -29.94 2.77 -3.43
CA GLY A 143 -28.56 3.04 -3.08
C GLY A 143 -27.76 1.76 -2.76
N ILE A 144 -28.34 0.55 -2.85
CA ILE A 144 -27.69 -0.72 -2.55
C ILE A 144 -27.16 -1.38 -3.83
N LYS A 145 -25.93 -1.92 -3.76
CA LYS A 145 -25.33 -2.79 -4.79
C LYS A 145 -24.55 -3.94 -4.16
N LEU A 146 -24.81 -5.17 -4.59
CA LEU A 146 -23.96 -6.33 -4.29
C LEU A 146 -22.82 -6.36 -5.30
N THR A 147 -21.59 -6.48 -4.81
CA THR A 147 -20.39 -6.23 -5.64
C THR A 147 -19.62 -7.49 -5.99
N ALA A 148 -19.67 -8.52 -5.16
CA ALA A 148 -18.95 -9.77 -5.38
C ALA A 148 -19.51 -10.89 -4.51
N CYS A 149 -19.26 -12.14 -4.93
CA CYS A 149 -19.39 -13.33 -4.09
C CYS A 149 -18.07 -14.11 -4.16
N ASN A 150 -17.40 -14.30 -3.03
CA ASN A 150 -16.12 -14.99 -2.94
C ASN A 150 -16.20 -16.15 -1.94
N ALA A 151 -15.32 -17.15 -2.13
CA ALA A 151 -15.13 -18.19 -1.12
C ALA A 151 -14.47 -17.58 0.14
N ALA A 152 -14.92 -18.03 1.30
CA ALA A 152 -14.34 -17.72 2.60
C ALA A 152 -14.38 -18.97 3.48
N TYR A 153 -13.36 -19.16 4.33
CA TYR A 153 -13.40 -20.25 5.29
C TYR A 153 -13.99 -19.78 6.62
N TRP A 154 -14.78 -20.64 7.26
CA TRP A 154 -15.33 -20.34 8.57
C TRP A 154 -14.20 -19.98 9.55
N ARG A 155 -14.24 -18.78 10.12
CA ARG A 155 -13.22 -18.20 11.02
C ARG A 155 -11.82 -18.07 10.39
N GLY A 156 -11.72 -18.05 9.08
CA GLY A 156 -10.43 -17.97 8.38
C GLY A 156 -9.61 -19.27 8.40
N ASP A 157 -10.14 -20.35 8.93
CA ASP A 157 -9.47 -21.63 9.04
C ASP A 157 -9.77 -22.49 7.80
N SER A 158 -8.75 -22.73 6.97
CA SER A 158 -8.85 -23.49 5.73
C SER A 158 -9.19 -24.99 5.93
N SER A 159 -9.09 -25.51 7.16
CA SER A 159 -9.51 -26.88 7.51
C SER A 159 -11.01 -26.99 7.80
N ARG A 160 -11.72 -25.86 7.93
CA ARG A 160 -13.14 -25.76 8.26
C ARG A 160 -14.02 -25.58 7.02
N GLN A 161 -15.34 -25.52 7.23
CA GLN A 161 -16.33 -25.34 6.16
C GLN A 161 -16.01 -24.10 5.31
N GLN A 162 -16.01 -24.29 3.98
CA GLN A 162 -15.94 -23.21 3.02
C GLN A 162 -17.33 -22.57 2.87
N LEU A 163 -17.41 -21.28 3.14
CA LEU A 163 -18.59 -20.44 3.02
C LEU A 163 -18.52 -19.59 1.76
N GLN A 164 -19.63 -18.96 1.42
CA GLN A 164 -19.71 -17.97 0.37
C GLN A 164 -19.95 -16.60 0.98
N ARG A 165 -19.03 -15.67 0.75
CA ARG A 165 -19.08 -14.30 1.25
C ARG A 165 -19.61 -13.36 0.19
N ILE A 166 -20.81 -12.82 0.41
CA ILE A 166 -21.42 -11.83 -0.48
C ILE A 166 -21.08 -10.45 0.05
N TYR A 167 -20.41 -9.64 -0.77
CA TYR A 167 -20.08 -8.25 -0.48
C TYR A 167 -21.11 -7.30 -1.06
N GLY A 168 -21.38 -6.22 -0.32
CA GLY A 168 -22.26 -5.16 -0.77
C GLY A 168 -21.79 -3.77 -0.31
N VAL A 169 -22.26 -2.77 -1.04
CA VAL A 169 -22.13 -1.35 -0.69
C VAL A 169 -23.51 -0.72 -0.64
N ALA A 170 -23.67 0.29 0.20
CA ALA A 170 -24.93 1.02 0.28
C ALA A 170 -24.67 2.50 0.58
N PHE A 171 -25.42 3.36 -0.11
CA PHE A 171 -25.35 4.82 -0.02
C PHE A 171 -26.73 5.44 0.23
N PRO A 172 -26.81 6.67 0.75
CA PRO A 172 -28.08 7.36 1.03
C PRO A 172 -28.94 7.60 -0.21
N ASN A 173 -28.36 7.62 -1.40
CA ASN A 173 -29.07 7.82 -2.66
C ASN A 173 -28.36 7.10 -3.83
N LYS A 174 -29.04 7.09 -4.97
CA LYS A 174 -28.56 6.43 -6.19
C LYS A 174 -27.35 7.16 -6.81
N ASP A 175 -27.31 8.47 -6.75
CA ASP A 175 -26.27 9.26 -7.41
C ASP A 175 -24.92 9.06 -6.73
N GLU A 176 -24.89 8.98 -5.40
CA GLU A 176 -23.68 8.61 -4.64
C GLU A 176 -23.22 7.18 -4.93
N LEU A 177 -24.15 6.22 -5.05
CA LEU A 177 -23.83 4.87 -5.45
C LEU A 177 -23.21 4.83 -6.85
N GLU A 178 -23.81 5.51 -7.82
CA GLU A 178 -23.30 5.54 -9.20
C GLU A 178 -21.92 6.22 -9.27
N ALA A 179 -21.72 7.31 -8.53
CA ALA A 179 -20.42 7.96 -8.41
C ALA A 179 -19.35 6.99 -7.86
N TYR A 180 -19.66 6.29 -6.76
CA TYR A 180 -18.77 5.29 -6.16
C TYR A 180 -18.46 4.12 -7.12
N LEU A 181 -19.48 3.60 -7.81
CA LEU A 181 -19.28 2.48 -8.75
C LEU A 181 -18.41 2.90 -9.94
N LYS A 182 -18.57 4.13 -10.43
CA LYS A 182 -17.72 4.70 -11.48
C LYS A 182 -16.27 4.87 -10.99
N GLU A 183 -16.08 5.43 -9.81
CA GLU A 183 -14.75 5.56 -9.20
C GLU A 183 -14.08 4.20 -9.05
N ARG A 184 -14.81 3.19 -8.59
CA ARG A 184 -14.31 1.81 -8.46
C ARG A 184 -13.99 1.17 -9.81
N GLU A 185 -14.80 1.40 -10.85
CA GLU A 185 -14.50 0.93 -12.19
C GLU A 185 -13.24 1.59 -12.75
N ASP A 186 -13.07 2.88 -12.53
CA ASP A 186 -11.88 3.61 -12.95
C ASP A 186 -10.64 3.17 -12.15
N ALA A 187 -10.79 2.86 -10.85
CA ALA A 187 -9.74 2.27 -10.03
C ALA A 187 -9.29 0.90 -10.59
N LEU A 188 -10.23 0.02 -10.94
CA LEU A 188 -9.93 -1.29 -11.54
C LEU A 188 -9.19 -1.18 -12.89
N LYS A 189 -9.46 -0.13 -13.67
CA LYS A 189 -8.72 0.13 -14.93
C LYS A 189 -7.27 0.56 -14.67
N ARG A 190 -7.01 1.14 -13.50
CA ARG A 190 -5.69 1.67 -13.10
C ARG A 190 -4.93 0.72 -12.18
N ASP A 191 -5.55 -0.37 -11.74
CA ASP A 191 -4.95 -1.35 -10.82
C ASP A 191 -3.58 -1.84 -11.30
N HIS A 192 -2.56 -1.72 -10.43
CA HIS A 192 -1.18 -2.07 -10.77
C HIS A 192 -0.98 -3.55 -11.08
N ASN A 193 -1.79 -4.46 -10.49
CA ASN A 193 -1.70 -5.88 -10.80
C ASN A 193 -2.13 -6.18 -12.23
N LYS A 194 -3.17 -5.49 -12.71
CA LYS A 194 -3.65 -5.61 -14.07
C LYS A 194 -2.68 -4.95 -15.05
N LEU A 195 -2.47 -3.64 -14.91
CA LEU A 195 -1.63 -2.86 -15.81
C LEU A 195 -0.16 -3.31 -15.77
N GLY A 196 0.35 -3.67 -14.60
CA GLY A 196 1.72 -4.12 -14.44
C GLY A 196 2.01 -5.41 -15.20
N ARG A 197 1.04 -6.33 -15.28
CA ARG A 197 1.14 -7.56 -16.08
C ARG A 197 0.92 -7.29 -17.56
N GLU A 198 -0.12 -6.52 -17.92
CA GLU A 198 -0.41 -6.17 -19.32
C GLU A 198 0.73 -5.39 -20.00
N LEU A 199 1.38 -4.49 -19.26
CA LEU A 199 2.52 -3.69 -19.74
C LEU A 199 3.89 -4.35 -19.48
N GLU A 200 3.90 -5.59 -18.97
CA GLU A 200 5.11 -6.39 -18.72
C GLU A 200 6.10 -5.75 -17.74
N TYR A 201 5.59 -5.13 -16.65
CA TYR A 201 6.46 -4.63 -15.59
C TYR A 201 6.87 -5.75 -14.62
N PHE A 202 5.94 -6.64 -14.27
CA PHE A 202 6.22 -7.77 -13.38
C PHE A 202 5.28 -8.95 -13.61
N THR A 203 5.65 -10.09 -13.05
CA THR A 203 4.80 -11.29 -13.00
C THR A 203 5.00 -12.03 -11.68
N THR A 204 4.12 -12.99 -11.41
CA THR A 204 4.22 -13.93 -10.27
C THR A 204 4.15 -15.34 -10.79
N VAL A 205 4.92 -16.25 -10.18
CA VAL A 205 5.01 -17.66 -10.60
C VAL A 205 4.89 -18.54 -9.36
N ASP A 206 4.00 -19.52 -9.37
CA ASP A 206 3.67 -20.36 -8.21
C ASP A 206 4.88 -21.10 -7.63
N CYS A 207 5.79 -21.60 -8.49
CA CYS A 207 6.98 -22.31 -8.03
C CYS A 207 8.03 -21.41 -7.37
N ILE A 208 7.91 -20.07 -7.50
CA ILE A 208 8.75 -19.11 -6.75
C ILE A 208 8.09 -18.79 -5.42
N GLY A 209 6.75 -18.66 -5.41
CA GLY A 209 5.95 -18.43 -4.22
C GLY A 209 5.28 -17.06 -4.16
N GLN A 210 4.29 -16.97 -3.28
CA GLN A 210 3.54 -15.74 -3.06
C GLN A 210 4.42 -14.66 -2.41
N GLY A 211 4.18 -13.39 -2.77
CA GLY A 211 4.93 -12.25 -2.25
C GLY A 211 6.37 -12.14 -2.77
N LEU A 212 6.72 -12.90 -3.81
CA LEU A 212 8.02 -12.90 -4.49
C LEU A 212 7.83 -12.61 -5.98
N PRO A 213 7.46 -11.38 -6.37
CA PRO A 213 7.24 -11.02 -7.77
C PRO A 213 8.57 -11.02 -8.54
N ILE A 214 8.49 -11.42 -9.81
CA ILE A 214 9.58 -11.24 -10.77
C ILE A 214 9.38 -9.89 -11.44
N LEU A 215 10.35 -8.99 -11.31
CA LEU A 215 10.42 -7.79 -12.12
C LEU A 215 10.89 -8.16 -13.52
N LEU A 216 10.03 -7.96 -14.52
CA LEU A 216 10.39 -8.15 -15.92
C LEU A 216 11.30 -7.01 -16.41
N PRO A 217 11.93 -7.11 -17.60
CA PRO A 217 12.91 -6.11 -18.03
C PRO A 217 12.45 -4.66 -17.96
N LYS A 218 11.17 -4.38 -18.27
CA LYS A 218 10.61 -3.02 -18.17
C LYS A 218 10.52 -2.56 -16.71
N GLY A 219 10.00 -3.38 -15.80
CA GLY A 219 9.90 -3.04 -14.37
C GLY A 219 11.26 -2.91 -13.69
N ALA A 220 12.17 -3.85 -13.97
CA ALA A 220 13.53 -3.79 -13.46
C ALA A 220 14.26 -2.50 -13.92
N ARG A 221 14.00 -2.06 -15.17
CA ARG A 221 14.58 -0.81 -15.68
C ARG A 221 14.03 0.42 -14.97
N VAL A 222 12.72 0.49 -14.69
CA VAL A 222 12.13 1.61 -13.93
C VAL A 222 12.75 1.69 -12.54
N ILE A 223 12.79 0.56 -11.82
CA ILE A 223 13.39 0.52 -10.47
C ILE A 223 14.85 0.93 -10.52
N GLN A 224 15.63 0.47 -11.49
CA GLN A 224 17.04 0.86 -11.64
C GLN A 224 17.19 2.38 -11.85
N LEU A 225 16.32 3.01 -12.65
CA LEU A 225 16.33 4.46 -12.88
C LEU A 225 16.02 5.23 -11.60
N LEU A 226 15.02 4.77 -10.84
CA LEU A 226 14.66 5.36 -9.55
C LEU A 226 15.79 5.22 -8.53
N GLN A 227 16.39 4.03 -8.41
CA GLN A 227 17.50 3.76 -7.49
C GLN A 227 18.70 4.68 -7.76
N ARG A 228 19.16 4.75 -9.03
CA ARG A 228 20.27 5.61 -9.41
C ARG A 228 20.01 7.07 -9.07
N TRP A 229 18.83 7.56 -9.44
CA TRP A 229 18.45 8.94 -9.16
C TRP A 229 18.39 9.24 -7.66
N VAL A 230 17.83 8.34 -6.84
CA VAL A 230 17.75 8.52 -5.39
C VAL A 230 19.15 8.47 -4.76
N GLU A 231 20.00 7.52 -5.16
CA GLU A 231 21.38 7.40 -4.69
C GLU A 231 22.19 8.66 -5.01
N ASP A 232 22.09 9.19 -6.24
CA ASP A 232 22.75 10.45 -6.64
C ASP A 232 22.23 11.64 -5.81
N THR A 233 20.90 11.72 -5.61
CA THR A 233 20.27 12.77 -4.80
C THR A 233 20.71 12.71 -3.32
N GLU A 234 20.82 11.52 -2.76
CA GLU A 234 21.33 11.31 -1.40
C GLU A 234 22.80 11.71 -1.29
N GLN A 235 23.62 11.31 -2.25
CA GLN A 235 25.03 11.68 -2.29
C GLN A 235 25.24 13.21 -2.37
N GLU A 236 24.47 13.90 -3.20
CA GLU A 236 24.48 15.38 -3.30
C GLU A 236 24.11 16.06 -1.97
N ARG A 237 23.29 15.39 -1.14
CA ARG A 237 22.88 15.86 0.20
C ARG A 237 23.80 15.39 1.32
N GLY A 238 24.96 14.79 0.98
CA GLY A 238 26.00 14.40 1.93
C GLY A 238 25.78 13.05 2.60
N TYR A 239 24.94 12.18 2.05
CA TYR A 239 24.82 10.80 2.54
C TYR A 239 26.00 9.95 2.07
N LEU A 240 26.47 9.10 2.98
CA LEU A 240 27.54 8.15 2.73
C LEU A 240 26.92 6.80 2.38
N LEU A 241 27.16 6.33 1.17
CA LEU A 241 26.63 5.05 0.70
C LEU A 241 27.30 3.88 1.45
N THR A 242 26.49 2.97 1.95
CA THR A 242 26.92 1.70 2.53
C THR A 242 26.40 0.51 1.71
N LYS A 243 27.04 -0.64 1.89
CA LYS A 243 26.57 -1.93 1.38
C LYS A 243 26.80 -2.98 2.46
N THR A 244 25.72 -3.46 3.03
CA THR A 244 25.76 -4.39 4.16
C THR A 244 25.22 -5.77 3.80
N PRO A 245 25.56 -6.84 4.54
CA PRO A 245 25.09 -8.20 4.26
C PRO A 245 23.57 -8.34 4.34
N LEU A 246 23.03 -9.31 3.57
CA LEU A 246 21.58 -9.59 3.54
C LEU A 246 21.12 -10.44 4.73
N MET A 247 22.03 -11.00 5.49
CA MET A 247 21.75 -11.83 6.67
C MET A 247 22.78 -11.60 7.77
N ALA A 248 22.38 -11.91 8.99
CA ALA A 248 23.27 -11.92 10.16
C ALA A 248 22.88 -13.04 11.12
N LYS A 249 23.78 -13.29 12.09
CA LYS A 249 23.50 -14.16 13.22
C LYS A 249 22.43 -13.55 14.13
N ARG A 250 21.68 -14.43 14.83
CA ARG A 250 20.61 -14.03 15.78
C ARG A 250 21.07 -13.01 16.83
N GLU A 251 22.37 -13.05 17.23
CA GLU A 251 22.91 -12.16 18.24
C GLU A 251 22.76 -10.69 17.86
N LEU A 252 22.91 -10.33 16.57
CA LEU A 252 22.70 -8.98 16.09
C LEU A 252 21.24 -8.52 16.32
N TYR A 253 20.30 -9.42 16.05
CA TYR A 253 18.87 -9.13 16.20
C TYR A 253 18.38 -9.18 17.65
N LYS A 254 19.07 -9.95 18.53
CA LYS A 254 18.86 -9.89 19.98
C LYS A 254 19.30 -8.54 20.55
N ILE A 255 20.46 -8.01 20.15
CA ILE A 255 20.92 -6.67 20.58
C ILE A 255 19.89 -5.60 20.18
N SER A 256 19.38 -5.66 18.97
CA SER A 256 18.41 -4.67 18.48
C SER A 256 16.99 -4.87 18.99
N GLY A 257 16.66 -5.97 19.68
CA GLY A 257 15.32 -6.30 20.16
C GLY A 257 14.39 -6.93 19.11
N HIS A 258 14.81 -6.99 17.84
CA HIS A 258 13.96 -7.54 16.78
C HIS A 258 13.72 -9.05 16.93
N TRP A 259 14.65 -9.77 17.55
CA TRP A 259 14.48 -11.20 17.82
C TRP A 259 13.33 -11.50 18.77
N ASP A 260 13.08 -10.61 19.73
CA ASP A 260 12.05 -10.76 20.76
C ASP A 260 10.68 -10.24 20.32
N HIS A 261 10.66 -9.21 19.44
CA HIS A 261 9.42 -8.52 19.04
C HIS A 261 8.94 -8.82 17.61
N TYR A 262 9.79 -9.44 16.78
CA TYR A 262 9.49 -9.58 15.34
C TYR A 262 9.88 -10.94 14.76
N LEU A 263 10.02 -11.98 15.60
CA LEU A 263 10.52 -13.30 15.20
C LEU A 263 9.68 -13.92 14.10
N ASP A 264 8.34 -13.87 14.21
CA ASP A 264 7.39 -14.44 13.26
C ASP A 264 7.45 -13.75 11.88
N GLY A 265 7.86 -12.48 11.85
CA GLY A 265 8.06 -11.71 10.64
C GLY A 265 9.43 -11.92 9.96
N MET A 266 10.28 -12.81 10.46
CA MET A 266 11.63 -13.04 9.95
C MET A 266 11.76 -14.39 9.24
N PHE A 267 12.59 -14.43 8.17
CA PHE A 267 13.05 -15.70 7.58
C PHE A 267 14.28 -16.19 8.31
N ILE A 268 14.18 -17.33 9.00
CA ILE A 268 15.20 -17.89 9.88
C ILE A 268 15.84 -19.11 9.23
N MET A 269 17.16 -19.21 9.38
CA MET A 269 17.97 -20.35 8.94
C MET A 269 18.64 -20.99 10.15
N GLY A 270 18.15 -22.15 10.53
CA GLY A 270 18.53 -22.88 11.74
C GLY A 270 17.37 -23.00 12.73
N ASP A 271 17.64 -23.49 13.91
CA ASP A 271 16.65 -23.60 14.99
C ASP A 271 16.72 -22.35 15.87
N PRO A 272 15.67 -21.51 15.89
CA PRO A 272 15.66 -20.30 16.71
C PRO A 272 15.66 -20.59 18.21
N MET A 273 15.24 -21.80 18.63
CA MET A 273 15.15 -22.22 20.03
C MET A 273 16.43 -22.93 20.54
N ASP A 274 17.28 -23.41 19.63
CA ASP A 274 18.55 -24.06 20.00
C ASP A 274 19.70 -23.02 20.08
N GLU A 275 19.95 -22.53 21.27
CA GLU A 275 21.01 -21.55 21.51
C GLU A 275 22.44 -22.12 21.38
N THR A 276 22.61 -23.45 21.31
CA THR A 276 23.91 -24.10 21.18
C THR A 276 24.42 -24.10 19.75
N LYS A 277 23.57 -23.86 18.77
CA LYS A 277 23.88 -23.86 17.34
C LYS A 277 23.84 -22.48 16.74
N GLU A 278 24.61 -22.24 15.68
CA GLU A 278 24.50 -21.04 14.87
C GLU A 278 23.12 -20.96 14.24
N CYS A 279 22.51 -19.77 14.35
CA CYS A 279 21.24 -19.45 13.73
C CYS A 279 21.38 -18.09 13.05
N PHE A 280 20.98 -18.02 11.78
CA PHE A 280 20.98 -16.81 10.97
C PHE A 280 19.54 -16.40 10.66
N ALA A 281 19.36 -15.13 10.30
CA ALA A 281 18.12 -14.65 9.70
C ALA A 281 18.42 -13.72 8.53
N LEU A 282 17.53 -13.73 7.53
CA LEU A 282 17.50 -12.69 6.52
C LEU A 282 17.06 -11.38 7.16
N ARG A 283 17.67 -10.27 6.76
CA ARG A 283 17.44 -8.97 7.40
C ARG A 283 16.05 -8.40 7.07
N PRO A 284 15.21 -8.09 8.08
CA PRO A 284 13.96 -7.35 7.88
C PRO A 284 14.16 -5.82 7.86
N MET A 285 15.35 -5.32 8.25
CA MET A 285 15.78 -3.92 8.29
C MET A 285 17.29 -3.80 8.20
N THR A 286 17.82 -2.61 7.96
CA THR A 286 19.25 -2.34 7.76
C THR A 286 19.92 -1.72 8.99
N CYS A 287 19.16 -1.11 9.91
CA CYS A 287 19.70 -0.35 11.04
C CYS A 287 20.81 -1.06 11.84
N PRO A 288 20.69 -2.33 12.29
CA PRO A 288 21.72 -2.97 13.09
C PRO A 288 23.07 -3.08 12.37
N PHE A 289 23.02 -3.21 11.03
CA PHE A 289 24.24 -3.31 10.21
C PHE A 289 24.94 -1.94 10.09
N GLN A 290 24.18 -0.87 9.89
CA GLN A 290 24.75 0.49 9.80
C GLN A 290 25.28 0.97 11.15
N TYR A 291 24.75 0.47 12.28
CA TYR A 291 25.34 0.73 13.59
C TYR A 291 26.75 0.11 13.71
N GLN A 292 26.99 -1.07 13.11
CA GLN A 292 28.34 -1.65 13.04
C GLN A 292 29.28 -0.80 12.16
N VAL A 293 28.76 -0.13 11.13
CA VAL A 293 29.57 0.84 10.36
C VAL A 293 29.99 2.03 11.22
N PHE A 294 29.09 2.54 12.07
CA PHE A 294 29.44 3.59 13.03
C PHE A 294 30.49 3.12 14.03
N LEU A 295 30.32 1.92 14.58
CA LEU A 295 31.20 1.31 15.61
C LEU A 295 32.55 0.87 15.07
N ASN A 296 32.80 0.86 13.77
CA ASN A 296 34.06 0.41 13.15
C ASN A 296 35.31 1.15 13.66
N ARG A 297 35.14 2.38 14.16
CA ARG A 297 36.20 3.19 14.82
C ARG A 297 35.61 4.14 15.86
N GLY A 298 36.46 4.67 16.74
CA GLY A 298 36.07 5.76 17.65
C GLY A 298 35.56 6.98 16.89
N ARG A 299 34.52 7.63 17.41
CA ARG A 299 33.87 8.83 16.83
C ARG A 299 33.97 9.99 17.79
N SER A 300 34.08 11.19 17.25
CA SER A 300 33.99 12.44 17.99
C SER A 300 32.82 13.30 17.52
N TYR A 301 32.51 14.34 18.26
CA TYR A 301 31.48 15.31 17.87
C TYR A 301 31.68 15.93 16.47
N ARG A 302 32.93 15.93 15.96
CA ARG A 302 33.28 16.44 14.63
C ARG A 302 32.90 15.49 13.49
N ASP A 303 32.70 14.19 13.81
CA ASP A 303 32.25 13.18 12.85
C ASP A 303 30.72 13.21 12.64
N LEU A 304 29.99 14.01 13.45
CA LEU A 304 28.52 14.07 13.45
C LEU A 304 28.00 15.41 12.88
N PRO A 305 26.87 15.41 12.13
CA PRO A 305 26.01 14.26 11.86
C PRO A 305 26.65 13.30 10.85
N MET A 306 26.50 11.99 11.08
CA MET A 306 26.92 10.96 10.15
C MET A 306 25.68 10.43 9.44
N ARG A 307 25.51 10.76 8.17
CA ARG A 307 24.36 10.36 7.34
C ARG A 307 24.72 9.13 6.53
N LEU A 308 24.19 7.98 6.89
CA LEU A 308 24.38 6.70 6.18
C LEU A 308 23.17 6.43 5.28
N GLY A 309 23.40 6.03 4.04
CA GLY A 309 22.36 5.61 3.10
C GLY A 309 22.65 4.24 2.52
N GLU A 310 21.63 3.48 2.19
CA GLU A 310 21.72 2.21 1.50
C GLU A 310 20.48 1.91 0.68
N THR A 311 20.67 1.54 -0.59
CA THR A 311 19.63 0.83 -1.34
C THR A 311 19.65 -0.63 -0.87
N SER A 312 18.74 -0.94 0.06
CA SER A 312 18.72 -2.17 0.83
C SER A 312 17.70 -3.17 0.32
N THR A 313 18.08 -4.42 0.12
CA THR A 313 17.14 -5.53 -0.05
C THR A 313 16.77 -6.10 1.32
N LEU A 314 15.48 -6.16 1.62
CA LEU A 314 14.93 -6.63 2.89
C LEU A 314 13.96 -7.78 2.66
N PHE A 315 13.75 -8.57 3.72
CA PHE A 315 12.91 -9.77 3.70
C PHE A 315 11.97 -9.75 4.91
N ARG A 316 10.67 -9.92 4.66
CA ARG A 316 9.66 -10.04 5.71
C ARG A 316 8.74 -11.21 5.42
N ASN A 317 8.55 -12.07 6.42
CA ASN A 317 7.66 -13.21 6.31
C ASN A 317 6.20 -12.76 6.48
N GLU A 318 5.69 -12.03 5.48
CA GLU A 318 4.32 -11.52 5.48
C GLU A 318 3.31 -12.67 5.35
N ASP A 319 2.18 -12.54 6.05
CA ASP A 319 1.09 -13.50 5.96
C ASP A 319 0.40 -13.48 4.59
N SER A 320 -0.13 -14.63 4.19
CA SER A 320 -0.74 -14.78 2.85
C SER A 320 -1.89 -13.80 2.57
N GLY A 321 -2.66 -13.45 3.61
CA GLY A 321 -3.78 -12.51 3.50
C GLY A 321 -3.38 -11.03 3.38
N GLU A 322 -2.15 -10.69 3.70
CA GLU A 322 -1.66 -9.32 3.68
C GLU A 322 -0.92 -8.95 2.38
N MET A 323 -0.45 -9.95 1.64
CA MET A 323 0.29 -9.74 0.40
C MET A 323 -0.60 -9.17 -0.70
N HIS A 324 -0.12 -8.13 -1.38
CA HIS A 324 -0.87 -7.45 -2.43
C HIS A 324 0.05 -6.92 -3.54
N GLY A 325 0.11 -7.65 -4.65
CA GLY A 325 0.87 -7.25 -5.85
C GLY A 325 2.32 -6.86 -5.55
N LEU A 326 2.70 -5.63 -5.91
CA LEU A 326 3.98 -5.01 -5.54
C LEU A 326 3.90 -4.15 -4.27
N ILE A 327 2.70 -3.90 -3.73
CA ILE A 327 2.51 -3.02 -2.58
C ILE A 327 3.01 -3.70 -1.28
N ARG A 328 2.73 -5.00 -1.09
CA ARG A 328 3.18 -5.76 0.06
C ARG A 328 3.71 -7.11 -0.36
N VAL A 329 5.01 -7.28 -0.20
CA VAL A 329 5.80 -8.40 -0.72
C VAL A 329 6.76 -8.93 0.35
N ARG A 330 7.23 -10.16 0.19
CA ARG A 330 8.17 -10.81 1.12
C ARG A 330 9.63 -10.42 0.91
N GLN A 331 9.99 -10.02 -0.30
CA GLN A 331 11.29 -9.46 -0.64
C GLN A 331 11.09 -8.13 -1.33
N PHE A 332 11.75 -7.09 -0.88
CA PHE A 332 11.66 -5.74 -1.45
C PHE A 332 12.95 -4.97 -1.32
N THR A 333 13.07 -3.92 -2.12
CA THR A 333 14.21 -3.00 -2.08
C THR A 333 13.76 -1.63 -1.59
N ILE A 334 14.50 -1.03 -0.67
CA ILE A 334 14.13 0.23 -0.02
C ILE A 334 15.29 1.22 -0.03
N SER A 335 14.98 2.51 -0.19
CA SER A 335 15.92 3.62 0.02
C SER A 335 15.99 3.97 1.50
N GLU A 336 16.81 3.25 2.26
CA GLU A 336 16.89 3.37 3.72
C GLU A 336 18.17 4.10 4.14
N GLY A 337 18.11 4.81 5.25
CA GLY A 337 19.27 5.44 5.83
C GLY A 337 19.10 5.76 7.30
N HIS A 338 20.24 5.84 7.97
CA HIS A 338 20.33 6.12 9.40
C HIS A 338 21.30 7.28 9.62
N LEU A 339 20.83 8.30 10.32
CA LEU A 339 21.63 9.45 10.69
C LEU A 339 22.00 9.29 12.16
N VAL A 340 23.30 9.22 12.44
CA VAL A 340 23.81 9.26 13.81
C VAL A 340 24.23 10.70 14.09
N LEU A 341 23.67 11.31 15.14
CA LEU A 341 23.77 12.74 15.35
C LEU A 341 23.82 13.12 16.84
N ARG A 342 24.26 14.35 17.11
CA ARG A 342 24.18 14.92 18.46
C ARG A 342 22.74 15.41 18.73
N PRO A 343 22.31 15.48 20.00
CA PRO A 343 20.98 15.99 20.35
C PRO A 343 20.66 17.39 19.78
N ASP A 344 21.65 18.29 19.72
CA ASP A 344 21.51 19.64 19.18
C ASP A 344 21.33 19.70 17.66
N GLN A 345 21.60 18.62 16.94
CA GLN A 345 21.45 18.52 15.49
C GLN A 345 20.09 17.93 15.07
N LEU A 346 19.31 17.40 16.02
CA LEU A 346 18.11 16.58 15.74
C LEU A 346 17.08 17.32 14.88
N GLU A 347 16.75 18.55 15.23
CA GLU A 347 15.73 19.34 14.54
C GLU A 347 16.12 19.62 13.08
N GLU A 348 17.36 20.10 12.86
CA GLU A 348 17.86 20.39 11.52
C GLU A 348 17.96 19.14 10.65
N GLU A 349 18.46 18.02 11.21
CA GLU A 349 18.58 16.77 10.46
C GLU A 349 17.21 16.14 10.16
N PHE A 350 16.24 16.27 11.07
CA PHE A 350 14.88 15.82 10.81
C PHE A 350 14.23 16.62 9.68
N LYS A 351 14.42 17.95 9.67
CA LYS A 351 13.97 18.82 8.58
C LYS A 351 14.59 18.41 7.24
N GLN A 352 15.89 18.14 7.20
CA GLN A 352 16.58 17.69 5.99
C GLN A 352 16.03 16.34 5.48
N CYS A 353 15.69 15.41 6.38
CA CYS A 353 15.06 14.15 6.04
C CYS A 353 13.66 14.34 5.43
N LEU A 354 12.86 15.24 6.03
CA LEU A 354 11.52 15.56 5.54
C LEU A 354 11.57 16.24 4.17
N ASP A 355 12.51 17.19 3.98
CA ASP A 355 12.71 17.86 2.70
C ASP A 355 13.16 16.89 1.60
N LEU A 356 14.02 15.93 1.93
CA LEU A 356 14.44 14.89 1.00
C LEU A 356 13.24 14.01 0.58
N ALA A 357 12.42 13.57 1.54
CA ALA A 357 11.23 12.78 1.27
C ALA A 357 10.21 13.53 0.40
N LYS A 358 9.93 14.80 0.74
CA LYS A 358 9.04 15.67 -0.04
C LYS A 358 9.58 15.90 -1.46
N TYR A 359 10.88 16.11 -1.61
CA TYR A 359 11.53 16.25 -2.92
C TYR A 359 11.37 14.99 -3.76
N CYS A 360 11.66 13.82 -3.19
CA CYS A 360 11.55 12.56 -3.91
C CYS A 360 10.10 12.27 -4.34
N LEU A 361 9.15 12.35 -3.41
CA LEU A 361 7.73 12.12 -3.70
C LEU A 361 7.16 13.18 -4.66
N GLY A 362 7.58 14.42 -4.53
CA GLY A 362 7.20 15.51 -5.43
C GLY A 362 7.71 15.30 -6.85
N THR A 363 8.95 14.88 -7.02
CA THR A 363 9.56 14.61 -8.34
C THR A 363 8.86 13.49 -9.08
N VAL A 364 8.50 12.41 -8.38
CA VAL A 364 7.76 11.29 -9.00
C VAL A 364 6.24 11.55 -9.10
N GLY A 365 5.73 12.65 -8.53
CA GLY A 365 4.32 13.08 -8.66
C GLY A 365 3.35 12.44 -7.68
N LEU A 366 3.84 11.88 -6.57
CA LEU A 366 2.98 11.25 -5.55
C LEU A 366 2.66 12.17 -4.37
N LEU A 367 3.44 13.23 -4.14
CA LEU A 367 3.33 14.09 -2.94
C LEU A 367 1.95 14.73 -2.76
N ASP A 368 1.30 15.15 -3.85
CA ASP A 368 0.03 15.88 -3.81
C ASP A 368 -1.14 15.05 -3.22
N LYS A 369 -0.99 13.71 -3.16
CA LYS A 369 -1.95 12.77 -2.57
C LYS A 369 -1.47 12.18 -1.24
N CYS A 370 -0.38 12.70 -0.70
CA CYS A 370 0.13 12.23 0.58
C CYS A 370 -0.49 13.00 1.74
N THR A 371 -0.69 12.29 2.85
CA THR A 371 -1.03 12.83 4.17
C THR A 371 0.07 12.47 5.16
N PHE A 372 0.16 13.21 6.25
CA PHE A 372 1.17 12.98 7.28
C PHE A 372 0.51 12.45 8.54
N ARG A 373 1.12 11.43 9.16
CA ARG A 373 0.62 10.83 10.40
C ARG A 373 1.73 10.78 11.43
N PHE A 374 1.50 11.42 12.56
CA PHE A 374 2.36 11.29 13.73
C PHE A 374 1.95 10.06 14.53
N SER A 375 2.71 9.00 14.38
CA SER A 375 2.46 7.70 15.03
C SER A 375 3.12 7.68 16.41
N GLN A 376 2.29 7.56 17.44
CA GLN A 376 2.64 7.61 18.86
C GLN A 376 2.51 6.25 19.51
N TRP A 377 3.17 6.06 20.66
CA TRP A 377 3.00 4.89 21.49
C TRP A 377 1.68 4.93 22.27
N ASP A 378 1.23 3.76 22.73
CA ASP A 378 0.14 3.66 23.71
C ASP A 378 0.72 3.08 25.01
N PRO A 379 0.77 3.86 26.11
CA PRO A 379 1.23 3.36 27.41
C PRO A 379 0.33 2.28 28.00
N ALA A 380 -0.91 2.16 27.52
CA ALA A 380 -1.88 1.16 27.95
C ALA A 380 -1.84 -0.13 27.10
N ASN A 381 -0.94 -0.24 26.11
CA ASN A 381 -0.85 -1.43 25.25
C ASN A 381 -0.55 -2.69 26.08
N PRO A 382 -1.45 -3.71 26.09
CA PRO A 382 -1.32 -4.90 26.94
C PRO A 382 -0.21 -5.86 26.47
N ASN A 383 0.28 -5.70 25.23
CA ASN A 383 1.21 -6.65 24.59
C ASN A 383 2.69 -6.31 24.86
N ASN A 384 2.99 -5.33 25.70
CA ASN A 384 4.35 -4.87 25.99
C ASN A 384 5.21 -4.64 24.72
N LYS A 385 4.60 -4.05 23.70
CA LYS A 385 5.17 -3.83 22.37
C LYS A 385 6.37 -2.87 22.40
N TYR A 386 6.40 -1.96 23.37
CA TYR A 386 7.31 -0.81 23.39
C TYR A 386 8.47 -1.00 24.35
N GLU A 387 9.64 -0.60 23.92
CA GLU A 387 10.89 -0.62 24.68
C GLU A 387 11.16 0.74 25.34
N GLY A 388 11.96 0.74 26.41
CA GLY A 388 12.31 1.98 27.14
C GLY A 388 11.35 2.35 28.25
N THR A 389 11.53 3.56 28.82
CA THR A 389 10.71 4.09 29.91
C THR A 389 9.68 5.10 29.42
N ALA A 390 8.63 5.33 30.21
CA ALA A 390 7.61 6.34 29.90
C ALA A 390 8.25 7.73 29.70
N GLU A 391 9.24 8.09 30.53
CA GLU A 391 9.92 9.38 30.41
C GLU A 391 10.70 9.53 29.09
N GLN A 392 11.30 8.44 28.59
CA GLN A 392 11.99 8.44 27.29
C GLN A 392 10.98 8.63 26.16
N TRP A 393 9.85 7.96 26.21
CA TRP A 393 8.77 8.09 25.23
C TRP A 393 8.15 9.48 25.23
N ASP A 394 7.81 10.02 26.41
CA ASP A 394 7.25 11.37 26.54
C ASP A 394 8.24 12.42 25.99
N HIS A 395 9.53 12.24 26.27
CA HIS A 395 10.56 13.12 25.75
C HIS A 395 10.64 13.04 24.22
N ALA A 396 10.77 11.83 23.65
CA ALA A 396 10.89 11.62 22.20
C ALA A 396 9.67 12.15 21.44
N GLN A 397 8.46 11.90 21.95
CA GLN A 397 7.22 12.39 21.35
C GLN A 397 7.10 13.91 21.43
N SER A 398 7.42 14.50 22.58
CA SER A 398 7.41 15.96 22.75
C SER A 398 8.39 16.67 21.81
N VAL A 399 9.57 16.08 21.60
CA VAL A 399 10.56 16.60 20.65
C VAL A 399 10.02 16.53 19.22
N MET A 400 9.48 15.39 18.81
CA MET A 400 8.92 15.23 17.46
C MET A 400 7.74 16.16 17.24
N GLU A 401 6.81 16.24 18.20
CA GLU A 401 5.65 17.13 18.10
C GLU A 401 6.07 18.60 17.93
N ARG A 402 7.07 19.05 18.70
CA ARG A 402 7.62 20.39 18.56
C ARG A 402 8.20 20.62 17.16
N ILE A 403 9.02 19.70 16.67
CA ILE A 403 9.62 19.79 15.33
C ILE A 403 8.52 19.87 14.25
N LEU A 404 7.49 19.05 14.33
CA LEU A 404 6.38 19.05 13.36
C LEU A 404 5.59 20.36 13.40
N LYS A 405 5.37 20.95 14.59
CA LYS A 405 4.73 22.27 14.75
C LYS A 405 5.61 23.39 14.20
N ASP A 406 6.90 23.37 14.49
CA ASP A 406 7.86 24.39 14.03
C ASP A 406 8.04 24.37 12.50
N LEU A 407 7.86 23.20 11.87
CA LEU A 407 7.89 23.01 10.42
C LEU A 407 6.52 23.20 9.74
N ASP A 408 5.47 23.59 10.50
CA ASP A 408 4.09 23.77 10.01
C ASP A 408 3.58 22.55 9.21
N VAL A 409 3.83 21.34 9.73
CA VAL A 409 3.35 20.10 9.10
C VAL A 409 1.92 19.86 9.54
N ASP A 410 0.99 19.80 8.59
CA ASP A 410 -0.39 19.34 8.84
C ASP A 410 -0.40 17.80 8.99
N TYR A 411 -0.70 17.29 10.19
CA TYR A 411 -0.65 15.86 10.48
C TYR A 411 -1.85 15.38 11.31
N THR A 412 -2.19 14.12 11.14
CA THR A 412 -3.09 13.37 12.04
C THR A 412 -2.27 12.59 13.06
N VAL A 413 -2.88 12.24 14.21
CA VAL A 413 -2.23 11.42 15.24
C VAL A 413 -2.75 9.99 15.16
N GLY A 414 -1.82 9.02 15.13
CA GLY A 414 -2.09 7.59 15.24
C GLY A 414 -1.56 7.05 16.57
N ILE A 415 -2.46 6.62 17.46
CA ILE A 415 -2.10 6.02 18.75
C ILE A 415 -1.84 4.52 18.56
N ASP A 416 -0.83 3.98 19.26
CA ASP A 416 -0.36 2.58 19.16
C ASP A 416 0.24 2.20 17.79
N GLU A 417 0.63 3.22 17.00
CA GLU A 417 1.22 3.03 15.67
C GLU A 417 2.73 3.27 15.63
N ALA A 418 3.36 3.68 16.73
CA ALA A 418 4.80 3.90 16.81
C ALA A 418 5.61 2.61 16.60
N ALA A 419 6.89 2.76 16.21
CA ALA A 419 7.84 1.66 16.27
C ALA A 419 8.13 1.29 17.73
N PHE A 420 8.60 0.06 18.01
CA PHE A 420 8.85 -0.36 19.38
C PHE A 420 9.96 0.45 20.09
N TYR A 421 10.78 1.15 19.32
CA TYR A 421 11.94 1.94 19.79
C TYR A 421 11.77 3.47 19.65
N GLY A 422 10.69 3.96 19.12
CA GLY A 422 10.49 5.41 19.00
C GLY A 422 9.29 5.86 18.17
N PRO A 423 8.90 7.13 18.33
CA PRO A 423 7.83 7.74 17.55
C PRO A 423 8.24 7.95 16.09
N LYS A 424 7.26 8.04 15.19
CA LYS A 424 7.51 8.20 13.77
C LYS A 424 6.54 9.14 13.08
N LEU A 425 7.04 9.82 12.06
CA LEU A 425 6.24 10.51 11.06
C LEU A 425 6.09 9.59 9.86
N ASP A 426 4.88 9.14 9.61
CA ASP A 426 4.52 8.35 8.43
C ASP A 426 3.93 9.26 7.35
N ILE A 427 4.50 9.21 6.13
CA ILE A 427 3.92 9.83 4.95
C ILE A 427 3.07 8.77 4.26
N GLN A 428 1.76 8.96 4.35
CA GLN A 428 0.74 8.05 3.84
C GLN A 428 0.35 8.45 2.43
N TYR A 429 0.15 7.46 1.56
CA TYR A 429 -0.37 7.68 0.21
C TYR A 429 -1.71 6.95 0.05
N LYS A 430 -2.68 7.64 -0.53
CA LYS A 430 -4.00 7.08 -0.81
C LYS A 430 -4.02 6.42 -2.19
N ASN A 431 -4.13 5.10 -2.22
CA ASN A 431 -4.15 4.34 -3.46
C ASN A 431 -5.47 4.55 -4.25
N VAL A 432 -5.55 3.97 -5.45
CA VAL A 432 -6.74 4.11 -6.33
C VAL A 432 -8.04 3.58 -5.71
N TYR A 433 -7.97 2.72 -4.70
CA TYR A 433 -9.13 2.20 -3.96
C TYR A 433 -9.46 3.03 -2.72
N GLY A 434 -8.75 4.13 -2.49
CA GLY A 434 -8.94 5.00 -1.33
C GLY A 434 -8.31 4.50 -0.03
N LYS A 435 -7.55 3.38 -0.04
CA LYS A 435 -6.82 2.88 1.11
C LYS A 435 -5.52 3.66 1.28
N GLU A 436 -5.22 4.05 2.52
CA GLU A 436 -3.95 4.67 2.88
C GLU A 436 -2.90 3.62 3.22
N ASP A 437 -1.73 3.74 2.62
CA ASP A 437 -0.55 2.92 2.90
C ASP A 437 0.66 3.83 3.14
N THR A 438 1.53 3.47 4.09
CA THR A 438 2.75 4.21 4.36
C THR A 438 3.75 4.04 3.22
N LEU A 439 4.16 5.16 2.60
CA LEU A 439 5.25 5.19 1.61
C LEU A 439 6.61 5.44 2.23
N VAL A 440 6.70 6.49 3.03
CA VAL A 440 7.94 6.98 3.65
C VAL A 440 7.74 7.11 5.15
N THR A 441 8.75 6.78 5.91
CA THR A 441 8.75 6.93 7.36
C THR A 441 10.03 7.64 7.80
N ILE A 442 9.91 8.55 8.77
CA ILE A 442 11.01 9.20 9.47
C ILE A 442 10.79 8.97 10.96
N GLN A 443 11.76 8.35 11.65
CA GLN A 443 11.65 7.93 13.05
C GLN A 443 12.76 8.54 13.87
N ILE A 444 12.45 8.93 15.10
CA ILE A 444 13.45 9.34 16.10
C ILE A 444 13.68 8.16 17.04
N ASP A 445 14.93 7.76 17.18
CA ASP A 445 15.37 6.67 18.05
C ASP A 445 16.38 7.21 19.08
N MET A 446 16.02 7.12 20.34
CA MET A 446 16.85 7.52 21.47
C MET A 446 17.28 6.32 22.33
N LEU A 447 17.00 5.10 21.89
CA LEU A 447 17.18 3.87 22.66
C LEU A 447 18.26 2.94 22.12
N LEU A 448 18.28 2.69 20.81
CA LEU A 448 19.13 1.66 20.22
C LEU A 448 20.63 2.01 20.26
N ALA A 449 20.98 3.29 20.29
CA ALA A 449 22.37 3.71 20.44
C ALA A 449 23.00 3.14 21.72
N GLU A 450 22.32 3.20 22.85
CA GLU A 450 22.78 2.65 24.12
C GLU A 450 22.90 1.12 24.06
N ARG A 451 21.91 0.43 23.52
CA ARG A 451 21.91 -1.04 23.38
C ARG A 451 23.09 -1.56 22.56
N PHE A 452 23.46 -0.83 21.51
CA PHE A 452 24.62 -1.15 20.66
C PHE A 452 25.94 -0.63 21.24
N GLY A 453 25.94 0.04 22.40
CA GLY A 453 27.12 0.65 22.98
C GLY A 453 27.75 1.75 22.13
N MET A 454 26.92 2.43 21.32
CA MET A 454 27.34 3.55 20.49
C MET A 454 27.57 4.78 21.36
N TYR A 455 28.70 5.45 21.14
CA TYR A 455 29.00 6.74 21.77
C TYR A 455 29.91 7.56 20.86
N TYR A 456 29.93 8.86 21.08
CA TYR A 456 30.93 9.76 20.52
C TYR A 456 31.64 10.51 21.65
N ILE A 457 32.84 11.04 21.37
CA ILE A 457 33.53 11.92 22.30
C ILE A 457 33.11 13.37 22.07
N ASP A 458 32.57 13.98 23.10
CA ASP A 458 32.11 15.39 23.06
C ASP A 458 33.27 16.39 23.04
N GLU A 459 32.98 17.68 23.04
CA GLU A 459 33.98 18.77 23.04
C GLU A 459 34.84 18.80 24.32
N ASN A 460 34.32 18.24 25.40
CA ASN A 460 34.97 18.19 26.71
C ASN A 460 35.76 16.88 26.92
N GLY A 461 35.77 15.97 25.94
CA GLY A 461 36.45 14.69 26.03
C GLY A 461 35.64 13.59 26.72
N ASN A 462 34.35 13.81 27.00
CA ASN A 462 33.48 12.82 27.63
C ASN A 462 32.78 11.96 26.58
N LYS A 463 32.35 10.75 26.98
CA LYS A 463 31.47 9.90 26.21
C LYS A 463 30.04 10.45 26.26
N ALA A 464 29.43 10.63 25.11
CA ALA A 464 28.04 11.04 24.98
C ALA A 464 27.27 10.10 24.05
N LEU A 465 26.00 9.83 24.34
CA LEU A 465 25.11 9.02 23.51
C LEU A 465 24.61 9.84 22.31
N PRO A 466 24.71 9.31 21.10
CA PRO A 466 24.08 9.93 19.93
C PRO A 466 22.59 9.64 19.89
N TYR A 467 21.83 10.48 19.20
CA TYR A 467 20.49 10.17 18.72
C TYR A 467 20.56 9.60 17.32
N ILE A 468 19.52 8.87 16.91
CA ILE A 468 19.44 8.28 15.58
C ILE A 468 18.14 8.70 14.91
N ILE A 469 18.24 9.07 13.63
CA ILE A 469 17.07 9.19 12.77
C ILE A 469 17.09 8.03 11.78
N HIS A 470 16.02 7.24 11.75
CA HIS A 470 15.74 6.30 10.67
C HIS A 470 14.90 7.00 9.63
N ARG A 471 15.28 6.90 8.38
CA ARG A 471 14.51 7.52 7.30
C ARG A 471 14.51 6.68 6.03
N THR A 472 13.50 6.89 5.22
CA THR A 472 13.50 6.48 3.81
C THR A 472 13.35 7.71 2.92
N SER A 473 13.93 7.69 1.71
CA SER A 473 13.84 8.81 0.76
C SER A 473 12.63 8.69 -0.16
N LEU A 474 12.47 7.52 -0.77
CA LEU A 474 11.34 7.17 -1.66
C LEU A 474 10.55 5.97 -1.15
N GLY A 475 10.98 5.36 -0.04
CA GLY A 475 10.42 4.15 0.52
C GLY A 475 10.81 2.89 -0.26
N CYS A 476 9.90 1.91 -0.28
CA CYS A 476 10.07 0.66 -1.01
C CYS A 476 9.85 0.88 -2.51
N TYR A 477 10.82 0.53 -3.33
CA TYR A 477 10.79 0.76 -4.79
C TYR A 477 9.70 -0.05 -5.49
N GLU A 478 9.43 -1.28 -5.06
CA GLU A 478 8.36 -2.11 -5.60
C GLU A 478 6.99 -1.49 -5.33
N ARG A 479 6.74 -1.03 -4.10
CA ARG A 479 5.52 -0.31 -3.70
C ARG A 479 5.38 1.00 -4.45
N THR A 480 6.45 1.76 -4.57
CA THR A 480 6.46 3.01 -5.34
C THR A 480 6.15 2.77 -6.80
N LEU A 481 6.71 1.72 -7.42
CA LEU A 481 6.37 1.34 -8.79
C LEU A 481 4.89 0.99 -8.94
N ALA A 482 4.29 0.27 -7.99
CA ALA A 482 2.86 -0.01 -8.00
C ALA A 482 2.04 1.29 -8.04
N TYR A 483 2.34 2.23 -7.16
CA TYR A 483 1.62 3.51 -7.11
C TYR A 483 1.87 4.39 -8.33
N LEU A 484 3.06 4.35 -8.92
CA LEU A 484 3.34 5.05 -10.18
C LEU A 484 2.53 4.45 -11.34
N ILE A 485 2.41 3.13 -11.42
CA ILE A 485 1.55 2.47 -12.42
C ILE A 485 0.10 2.92 -12.24
N GLU A 486 -0.41 2.96 -11.01
CA GLU A 486 -1.76 3.41 -10.69
C GLU A 486 -1.95 4.91 -10.97
N GLU A 487 -1.03 5.77 -10.54
CA GLU A 487 -1.13 7.22 -10.70
C GLU A 487 -1.16 7.63 -12.16
N TYR A 488 -0.27 7.07 -12.95
CA TYR A 488 -0.12 7.40 -14.37
C TYR A 488 -0.88 6.45 -15.31
N ALA A 489 -1.70 5.53 -14.78
CA ALA A 489 -2.37 4.49 -15.58
C ALA A 489 -1.40 3.77 -16.56
N GLY A 490 -0.19 3.47 -16.07
CA GLY A 490 0.90 2.87 -16.81
C GLY A 490 1.70 3.81 -17.72
N ALA A 491 1.22 5.04 -17.95
CA ALA A 491 1.91 6.02 -18.81
C ALA A 491 2.91 6.86 -18.01
N LEU A 492 3.95 6.21 -17.47
CA LEU A 492 4.96 6.86 -16.61
C LEU A 492 5.58 8.11 -17.26
N PRO A 493 6.05 9.09 -16.48
CA PRO A 493 6.84 10.21 -16.99
C PRO A 493 8.02 9.76 -17.85
N THR A 494 8.31 10.51 -18.90
CA THR A 494 9.29 10.14 -19.93
C THR A 494 10.66 9.79 -19.36
N TRP A 495 11.13 10.49 -18.31
CA TRP A 495 12.43 10.23 -17.71
C TRP A 495 12.56 8.86 -17.04
N MET A 496 11.45 8.26 -16.57
CA MET A 496 11.44 6.93 -15.95
C MET A 496 10.86 5.82 -16.86
N MET A 497 10.37 6.16 -18.07
CA MET A 497 9.90 5.13 -19.01
C MET A 497 11.04 4.20 -19.46
N PRO A 498 10.85 2.88 -19.49
CA PRO A 498 11.85 1.91 -19.98
C PRO A 498 12.25 2.16 -21.43
N GLU A 499 11.31 2.56 -22.25
CA GLU A 499 11.49 3.00 -23.63
C GLU A 499 10.88 4.40 -23.77
N GLN A 500 11.70 5.37 -24.20
CA GLN A 500 11.30 6.78 -24.33
C GLN A 500 10.83 7.12 -25.74
N VAL A 501 11.41 6.44 -26.72
CA VAL A 501 11.22 6.74 -28.14
C VAL A 501 11.14 5.45 -28.93
N ARG A 502 10.16 5.35 -29.81
CA ARG A 502 10.06 4.27 -30.79
C ARG A 502 10.05 4.83 -32.21
N PHE A 503 11.00 4.42 -33.02
CA PHE A 503 10.99 4.69 -34.46
C PHE A 503 10.03 3.73 -35.17
N LEU A 504 9.21 4.29 -36.06
CA LEU A 504 8.19 3.57 -36.81
C LEU A 504 8.44 3.80 -38.32
N PRO A 505 9.31 3.01 -38.98
CA PRO A 505 9.49 3.10 -40.41
C PRO A 505 8.19 2.73 -41.16
N ILE A 506 7.81 3.56 -42.15
CA ILE A 506 6.60 3.36 -42.97
C ILE A 506 6.88 2.24 -44.00
N THR A 507 8.11 2.19 -44.53
CA THR A 507 8.56 1.21 -45.50
C THR A 507 9.88 0.60 -45.07
N ASP A 508 10.20 -0.58 -45.57
CA ASP A 508 11.48 -1.26 -45.29
C ASP A 508 12.70 -0.40 -45.65
N ARG A 509 12.58 0.46 -46.67
CA ARG A 509 13.63 1.40 -47.07
C ARG A 509 14.02 2.39 -45.97
N ALA A 510 13.06 2.75 -45.11
CA ALA A 510 13.32 3.65 -44.00
C ALA A 510 13.96 2.95 -42.79
N ALA A 511 14.06 1.62 -42.78
CA ALA A 511 14.54 0.87 -41.62
C ALA A 511 15.99 1.20 -41.25
N ASP A 512 16.88 1.26 -42.25
CA ASP A 512 18.29 1.58 -42.01
C ASP A 512 18.49 3.02 -41.52
N TYR A 513 17.73 3.97 -42.08
CA TYR A 513 17.72 5.35 -41.60
C TYR A 513 17.25 5.43 -40.15
N CYS A 514 16.12 4.80 -39.80
CA CYS A 514 15.63 4.72 -38.42
C CYS A 514 16.67 4.10 -37.47
N ALA A 515 17.35 3.02 -37.90
CA ALA A 515 18.38 2.38 -37.10
C ALA A 515 19.58 3.33 -36.82
N GLN A 516 20.00 4.09 -37.80
CA GLN A 516 21.07 5.11 -37.64
C GLN A 516 20.65 6.23 -36.70
N GLN A 517 19.46 6.80 -36.90
CA GLN A 517 18.94 7.86 -36.03
C GLN A 517 18.73 7.38 -34.58
N ALA A 518 18.22 6.16 -34.39
CA ALA A 518 18.09 5.54 -33.08
C ALA A 518 19.44 5.33 -32.40
N ALA A 519 20.47 4.93 -33.14
CA ALA A 519 21.83 4.78 -32.63
C ALA A 519 22.40 6.13 -32.10
N GLU A 520 22.14 7.24 -32.82
CA GLU A 520 22.59 8.57 -32.39
C GLU A 520 21.90 9.00 -31.09
N LEU A 521 20.59 8.74 -30.92
CA LEU A 521 19.88 9.03 -29.66
C LEU A 521 20.37 8.11 -28.52
N ARG A 522 20.65 6.84 -28.80
CA ARG A 522 21.21 5.91 -27.81
C ARG A 522 22.58 6.34 -27.30
N LYS A 523 23.46 6.86 -28.16
CA LYS A 523 24.77 7.44 -27.77
C LYS A 523 24.60 8.61 -26.78
N GLN A 524 23.50 9.33 -26.87
CA GLN A 524 23.17 10.42 -25.96
C GLN A 524 22.53 9.93 -24.64
N GLY A 525 22.36 8.61 -24.46
CA GLY A 525 21.81 8.00 -23.25
C GLY A 525 20.29 7.81 -23.26
N PHE A 526 19.60 8.11 -24.36
CA PHE A 526 18.17 7.87 -24.48
C PHE A 526 17.86 6.38 -24.72
N ARG A 527 16.69 5.95 -24.28
CA ARG A 527 16.16 4.58 -24.44
C ARG A 527 15.26 4.55 -25.67
N VAL A 528 15.77 3.99 -26.73
CA VAL A 528 15.17 4.09 -28.07
C VAL A 528 15.10 2.72 -28.73
N GLU A 529 13.93 2.38 -29.27
CA GLU A 529 13.71 1.17 -30.06
C GLU A 529 13.26 1.49 -31.48
N VAL A 530 13.41 0.52 -32.39
CA VAL A 530 12.96 0.60 -33.78
C VAL A 530 12.02 -0.56 -34.06
N ASP A 531 10.80 -0.27 -34.44
CA ASP A 531 9.83 -1.28 -34.87
C ASP A 531 10.01 -1.61 -36.34
N SER A 532 10.94 -2.52 -36.60
CA SER A 532 11.28 -2.97 -37.96
C SER A 532 10.35 -4.05 -38.54
N ARG A 533 9.26 -4.40 -37.80
CA ARG A 533 8.30 -5.41 -38.27
C ARG A 533 7.62 -4.95 -39.57
N ASN A 534 7.37 -5.91 -40.47
CA ASN A 534 6.61 -5.64 -41.70
C ASN A 534 5.11 -5.55 -41.40
N GLU A 535 4.70 -4.41 -40.82
CA GLU A 535 3.34 -4.11 -40.40
C GLU A 535 2.93 -2.70 -40.85
N LYS A 536 1.62 -2.48 -41.04
CA LYS A 536 1.10 -1.15 -41.38
C LYS A 536 1.45 -0.14 -40.26
N VAL A 537 1.90 1.06 -40.66
CA VAL A 537 2.30 2.11 -39.71
C VAL A 537 1.20 2.44 -38.70
N GLY A 538 -0.09 2.43 -39.09
CA GLY A 538 -1.21 2.65 -38.19
C GLY A 538 -1.32 1.59 -37.09
N LYS A 539 -0.96 0.31 -37.39
CA LYS A 539 -0.89 -0.75 -36.38
C LYS A 539 0.27 -0.51 -35.40
N LYS A 540 1.45 -0.18 -35.95
CA LYS A 540 2.64 0.15 -35.12
C LYS A 540 2.38 1.32 -34.17
N ILE A 541 1.73 2.40 -34.66
CA ILE A 541 1.35 3.55 -33.83
C ILE A 541 0.38 3.11 -32.71
N ARG A 542 -0.65 2.33 -33.05
CA ARG A 542 -1.63 1.84 -32.09
C ARG A 542 -0.97 1.01 -30.99
N GLU A 543 -0.10 0.08 -31.35
CA GLU A 543 0.60 -0.79 -30.40
C GLU A 543 1.55 0.02 -29.51
N ALA A 544 2.33 0.95 -30.05
CA ALA A 544 3.20 1.84 -29.29
C ALA A 544 2.40 2.73 -28.30
N THR A 545 1.20 3.20 -28.71
CA THR A 545 0.29 3.95 -27.83
C THR A 545 -0.25 3.07 -26.70
N LEU A 546 -0.61 1.82 -26.97
CA LEU A 546 -1.07 0.86 -25.95
C LEU A 546 0.05 0.53 -24.95
N GLU A 547 1.29 0.41 -25.43
CA GLU A 547 2.48 0.22 -24.61
C GLU A 547 2.95 1.50 -23.89
N LYS A 548 2.23 2.61 -24.07
CA LYS A 548 2.49 3.90 -23.40
C LYS A 548 3.82 4.56 -23.79
N ILE A 549 4.34 4.28 -24.96
CA ILE A 549 5.60 4.87 -25.44
C ILE A 549 5.44 6.39 -25.55
N PRO A 550 6.29 7.22 -24.90
CA PRO A 550 6.15 8.66 -24.87
C PRO A 550 6.18 9.33 -26.24
N TYR A 551 7.17 8.95 -27.06
CA TYR A 551 7.36 9.52 -28.39
C TYR A 551 7.47 8.44 -29.46
N MET A 552 6.74 8.62 -30.54
CA MET A 552 6.78 7.80 -31.76
C MET A 552 7.35 8.65 -32.89
N LEU A 553 8.44 8.20 -33.51
CA LEU A 553 9.07 8.86 -34.63
C LEU A 553 8.71 8.11 -35.91
N VAL A 554 7.72 8.61 -36.62
CA VAL A 554 7.26 8.05 -37.90
C VAL A 554 8.18 8.55 -38.99
N VAL A 555 8.71 7.63 -39.80
CA VAL A 555 9.67 7.98 -40.86
C VAL A 555 9.26 7.37 -42.18
N GLY A 556 9.05 8.23 -43.16
CA GLY A 556 8.78 7.88 -44.56
C GLY A 556 9.87 8.40 -45.50
N ASP A 557 9.64 8.21 -46.83
CA ASP A 557 10.60 8.64 -47.84
C ASP A 557 10.89 10.14 -47.80
N ARG A 558 9.88 10.97 -47.53
CA ARG A 558 10.01 12.44 -47.37
C ARG A 558 10.89 12.82 -46.18
N ASP A 559 10.75 12.11 -45.06
CA ASP A 559 11.57 12.38 -43.87
C ASP A 559 13.03 12.01 -44.14
N MET A 560 13.30 10.90 -44.84
CA MET A 560 14.67 10.51 -45.22
C MET A 560 15.31 11.53 -46.16
N GLU A 561 14.57 12.02 -47.17
CA GLU A 561 15.06 13.03 -48.10
C GLU A 561 15.34 14.38 -47.42
N ALA A 562 14.51 14.76 -46.47
CA ALA A 562 14.63 16.01 -45.73
C ALA A 562 15.60 15.91 -44.52
N GLY A 563 16.03 14.72 -44.13
CA GLY A 563 16.83 14.49 -42.92
C GLY A 563 16.07 14.77 -41.64
N THR A 564 14.76 14.52 -41.63
CA THR A 564 13.84 14.80 -40.50
C THR A 564 13.22 13.53 -39.92
N VAL A 565 12.48 13.70 -38.81
CA VAL A 565 11.61 12.71 -38.19
C VAL A 565 10.25 13.34 -37.88
N SER A 566 9.16 12.64 -38.19
CA SER A 566 7.81 13.10 -37.86
C SER A 566 7.43 12.63 -36.46
N VAL A 567 7.29 13.54 -35.51
CA VAL A 567 7.18 13.27 -34.07
C VAL A 567 5.71 13.22 -33.64
N ARG A 568 5.33 12.11 -32.99
CA ARG A 568 4.03 11.93 -32.35
C ARG A 568 4.18 11.60 -30.87
N THR A 569 3.31 12.17 -30.04
CA THR A 569 3.24 11.80 -28.62
C THR A 569 2.25 10.65 -28.40
N ARG A 570 2.36 9.97 -27.25
CA ARG A 570 1.41 8.92 -26.83
C ARG A 570 -0.02 9.43 -26.61
N THR A 571 -0.20 10.75 -26.42
CA THR A 571 -1.51 11.38 -26.29
C THR A 571 -2.18 11.65 -27.66
N GLY A 572 -1.47 11.35 -28.75
CA GLY A 572 -1.97 11.55 -30.11
C GLY A 572 -1.64 12.93 -30.71
N GLU A 573 -0.94 13.78 -29.99
CA GLU A 573 -0.47 15.08 -30.50
C GLU A 573 0.59 14.87 -31.57
N ASP A 574 0.46 15.58 -32.70
CA ASP A 574 1.43 15.59 -33.81
C ASP A 574 2.29 16.86 -33.68
N LEU A 575 3.56 16.67 -33.33
CA LEU A 575 4.53 17.78 -33.20
C LEU A 575 5.16 18.17 -34.55
N GLY A 576 4.80 17.48 -35.63
CA GLY A 576 5.32 17.73 -36.96
C GLY A 576 6.68 17.13 -37.23
N ALA A 577 7.23 17.43 -38.43
CA ALA A 577 8.55 17.01 -38.83
C ALA A 577 9.61 17.96 -38.29
N MET A 578 10.67 17.42 -37.68
CA MET A 578 11.80 18.20 -37.15
C MET A 578 13.11 17.46 -37.34
N SER A 579 14.23 18.18 -37.21
CA SER A 579 15.54 17.54 -37.21
C SER A 579 15.74 16.63 -36.00
N LEU A 580 16.60 15.62 -36.11
CA LEU A 580 16.94 14.78 -34.93
C LEU A 580 17.59 15.61 -33.82
N THR A 581 18.33 16.65 -34.16
CA THR A 581 18.96 17.57 -33.20
C THR A 581 17.90 18.32 -32.37
N ASP A 582 16.88 18.89 -33.03
CA ASP A 582 15.80 19.59 -32.35
C ASP A 582 14.98 18.65 -31.48
N PHE A 583 14.66 17.46 -31.98
CA PHE A 583 13.98 16.43 -31.20
C PHE A 583 14.80 15.98 -29.98
N SER A 584 16.11 15.76 -30.17
CA SER A 584 17.01 15.38 -29.07
C SER A 584 17.09 16.45 -27.99
N ALA A 585 17.09 17.75 -28.37
CA ALA A 585 17.05 18.87 -27.42
C ALA A 585 15.74 18.91 -26.64
N LEU A 586 14.59 18.73 -27.32
CA LEU A 586 13.28 18.64 -26.68
C LEU A 586 13.23 17.46 -25.70
N LEU A 587 13.67 16.29 -26.12
CA LEU A 587 13.67 15.10 -25.27
C LEU A 587 14.59 15.26 -24.05
N ARG A 588 15.75 15.91 -24.24
CA ARG A 588 16.71 16.23 -23.17
C ARG A 588 16.07 17.12 -22.11
N ASP A 589 15.42 18.19 -22.53
CA ASP A 589 14.72 19.12 -21.61
C ASP A 589 13.65 18.40 -20.78
N VAL A 590 12.83 17.56 -21.42
CA VAL A 590 11.80 16.75 -20.73
C VAL A 590 12.40 15.77 -19.74
N VAL A 591 13.52 15.12 -20.10
CA VAL A 591 14.17 14.11 -19.23
C VAL A 591 14.90 14.78 -18.06
N ASP A 592 15.66 15.84 -18.31
CA ASP A 592 16.49 16.50 -17.29
C ASP A 592 15.63 17.29 -16.29
N SER A 593 14.56 17.93 -16.76
CA SER A 593 13.58 18.60 -15.88
C SER A 593 12.71 17.62 -15.08
N LYS A 594 12.79 16.31 -15.37
CA LYS A 594 11.91 15.28 -14.81
C LYS A 594 10.43 15.62 -14.95
N ALA A 595 10.05 16.20 -16.10
CA ALA A 595 8.68 16.58 -16.38
C ALA A 595 7.72 15.39 -16.18
N ARG A 596 6.58 15.67 -15.53
CA ARG A 596 5.55 14.64 -15.22
C ARG A 596 4.66 14.30 -16.44
N LYS A 597 4.85 14.98 -17.58
CA LYS A 597 4.07 14.80 -18.82
C LYS A 597 4.68 13.74 -19.72
#